data_2c84d7d93f3e1cbedabb65d0edea43f5
#
_entry.id   2c84d7d93f3e1cbedabb65d0edea43f5
#
_cell.length_a   1.000
_cell.length_b   1.000
_cell.length_c   1.000
_cell.angle_alpha   90.00
_cell.angle_beta   90.00
_cell.angle_gamma   90.00
#
_symmetry.space_group_name_H-M   'P 1'
#
loop_
_entity.id
_entity.type
_entity.pdbx_description
1 polymer ?
#
loop_
_entity_poly.entity_id
_entity_poly.type
_entity_poly.pdbx_seq_one_letter_code
_entity_poly.pdbx_strand_id
1 'polypeptide(L)'
;ITLVGKSEKIENRHRASFYMSNHNAKEDIIRRLRERGDIPALKELQQLLDLPALPLRIEGFDIAHLHGKYPVASLISFYNGNPDKKNYRYFRLKTTDGIIDDFASMKEATTRRYTRLLNEKADLPDLIMIDGGIGQVNAVKEVLSALDLDIPLVGLAEKNEELYFPGNSTPLVLPRRSDALRLLQRVRDETHRFATTQNQKLRSKENMVSRFEKLPNIGKKRAKLIYKTWKTLSAFEAVCKSAPEEVSETLAMPLSKVEEARLGAKILLQEAAEKQQTAKAAGVTGM
;
A
#
# COMPACT_ATOMS: atom_id res chain seq x y z
N ILE A 1 4.24 -42.92 -9.84
CA ILE A 1 3.24 -41.86 -9.55
C ILE A 1 2.63 -41.48 -10.89
N THR A 2 1.39 -41.94 -11.13
CA THR A 2 0.67 -41.62 -12.37
C THR A 2 0.12 -40.20 -12.22
N LEU A 3 0.60 -39.27 -13.04
CA LEU A 3 0.03 -37.90 -13.12
C LEU A 3 -1.35 -38.04 -13.79
N VAL A 4 -2.40 -37.90 -12.99
CA VAL A 4 -3.78 -37.81 -13.50
C VAL A 4 -3.96 -36.40 -14.07
N GLY A 5 -3.91 -36.32 -15.41
CA GLY A 5 -4.22 -35.09 -16.12
C GLY A 5 -5.68 -34.66 -15.93
N LYS A 6 -6.02 -33.45 -16.39
CA LYS A 6 -7.39 -32.93 -16.41
C LYS A 6 -8.32 -33.87 -17.20
N SER A 7 -8.95 -34.79 -16.50
CA SER A 7 -10.03 -35.60 -17.07
C SER A 7 -11.35 -34.96 -16.63
N GLU A 8 -12.28 -34.74 -17.54
CA GLU A 8 -13.62 -34.20 -17.27
C GLU A 8 -14.48 -35.07 -16.32
N LYS A 9 -13.99 -36.24 -15.95
CA LYS A 9 -14.67 -37.21 -15.06
C LYS A 9 -14.12 -37.28 -13.64
N ILE A 10 -13.51 -36.23 -13.10
CA ILE A 10 -13.16 -36.22 -11.69
C ILE A 10 -14.44 -36.04 -10.86
N GLU A 11 -14.85 -37.09 -10.16
CA GLU A 11 -15.99 -37.05 -9.23
C GLU A 11 -15.85 -35.88 -8.25
N ASN A 12 -16.98 -35.22 -7.93
CA ASN A 12 -17.00 -34.02 -7.07
C ASN A 12 -16.28 -34.21 -5.72
N ARG A 13 -16.23 -35.43 -5.17
CA ARG A 13 -15.50 -35.77 -3.94
C ARG A 13 -13.97 -35.57 -4.04
N HIS A 14 -13.40 -35.67 -5.23
CA HIS A 14 -11.97 -35.46 -5.44
C HIS A 14 -11.61 -34.05 -5.86
N ARG A 15 -12.61 -33.25 -6.20
CA ARG A 15 -12.41 -31.87 -6.67
C ARG A 15 -11.75 -30.96 -5.63
N ALA A 16 -12.18 -31.06 -4.37
CA ALA A 16 -11.59 -30.32 -3.26
C ALA A 16 -10.13 -30.73 -3.01
N SER A 17 -9.85 -32.05 -2.99
CA SER A 17 -8.48 -32.56 -2.80
C SER A 17 -7.55 -32.18 -3.94
N PHE A 18 -8.05 -32.20 -5.20
CA PHE A 18 -7.30 -31.76 -6.37
C PHE A 18 -7.02 -30.26 -6.32
N TYR A 19 -8.02 -29.45 -5.92
CA TYR A 19 -7.86 -28.01 -5.76
C TYR A 19 -6.83 -27.68 -4.69
N MET A 20 -6.90 -28.32 -3.51
CA MET A 20 -5.94 -28.14 -2.43
C MET A 20 -4.53 -28.58 -2.84
N SER A 21 -4.39 -29.73 -3.51
CA SER A 21 -3.10 -30.22 -3.99
C SER A 21 -2.47 -29.25 -5.00
N ASN A 22 -3.26 -28.73 -5.92
CA ASN A 22 -2.80 -27.76 -6.92
C ASN A 22 -2.45 -26.39 -6.27
N HIS A 23 -3.22 -25.99 -5.26
CA HIS A 23 -2.91 -24.80 -4.47
C HIS A 23 -1.59 -24.96 -3.70
N ASN A 24 -1.43 -26.07 -2.99
CA ASN A 24 -0.22 -26.37 -2.23
C ASN A 24 1.02 -26.47 -3.15
N ALA A 25 0.87 -27.08 -4.32
CA ALA A 25 1.97 -27.16 -5.31
C ALA A 25 2.38 -25.75 -5.81
N LYS A 26 1.40 -24.87 -6.07
CA LYS A 26 1.69 -23.48 -6.44
C LYS A 26 2.39 -22.72 -5.31
N GLU A 27 1.92 -22.87 -4.09
CA GLU A 27 2.53 -22.23 -2.91
C GLU A 27 3.96 -22.75 -2.68
N ASP A 28 4.20 -24.05 -2.88
CA ASP A 28 5.54 -24.65 -2.75
C ASP A 28 6.49 -24.15 -3.84
N ILE A 29 6.02 -24.02 -5.09
CA ILE A 29 6.79 -23.43 -6.19
C ILE A 29 7.13 -21.96 -5.87
N ILE A 30 6.15 -21.17 -5.42
CA ILE A 30 6.36 -19.78 -5.03
C ILE A 30 7.37 -19.68 -3.87
N ARG A 31 7.26 -20.57 -2.88
CA ARG A 31 8.21 -20.63 -1.77
C ARG A 31 9.63 -20.92 -2.26
N ARG A 32 9.82 -21.94 -3.10
CA ARG A 32 11.13 -22.30 -3.66
C ARG A 32 11.71 -21.20 -4.54
N LEU A 33 10.88 -20.50 -5.32
CA LEU A 33 11.33 -19.35 -6.10
C LEU A 33 11.77 -18.20 -5.19
N ARG A 34 11.07 -17.96 -4.06
CA ARG A 34 11.47 -16.98 -3.06
C ARG A 34 12.77 -17.36 -2.35
N GLU A 35 12.95 -18.62 -2.03
CA GLU A 35 14.17 -19.15 -1.40
C GLU A 35 15.39 -19.05 -2.31
N ARG A 36 15.22 -19.34 -3.61
CA ARG A 36 16.29 -19.21 -4.61
C ARG A 36 16.66 -17.77 -4.93
N GLY A 37 15.72 -16.85 -4.76
CA GLY A 37 15.89 -15.45 -5.12
C GLY A 37 15.97 -15.22 -6.64
N ASP A 38 16.18 -13.95 -6.98
CA ASP A 38 16.39 -13.52 -8.37
C ASP A 38 17.87 -13.16 -8.59
N ILE A 39 18.73 -14.14 -8.36
CA ILE A 39 20.18 -13.96 -8.41
C ILE A 39 20.68 -13.41 -9.76
N PRO A 40 20.16 -13.85 -10.93
CA PRO A 40 20.57 -13.28 -12.21
C PRO A 40 20.32 -11.76 -12.27
N ALA A 41 19.12 -11.31 -11.89
CA ALA A 41 18.76 -9.89 -11.88
C ALA A 41 19.62 -9.08 -10.88
N LEU A 42 19.86 -9.64 -9.68
CA LEU A 42 20.70 -8.99 -8.67
C LEU A 42 22.16 -8.87 -9.12
N LYS A 43 22.71 -9.88 -9.81
CA LYS A 43 24.06 -9.84 -10.38
C LYS A 43 24.16 -8.80 -11.50
N GLU A 44 23.20 -8.78 -12.41
CA GLU A 44 23.17 -7.78 -13.48
C GLU A 44 23.06 -6.37 -12.88
N LEU A 45 22.21 -6.19 -11.87
CA LEU A 45 22.06 -4.90 -11.17
C LEU A 45 23.34 -4.48 -10.45
N GLN A 46 24.03 -5.42 -9.79
CA GLN A 46 25.35 -5.18 -9.18
C GLN A 46 26.35 -4.67 -10.19
N GLN A 47 26.44 -5.33 -11.34
CA GLN A 47 27.39 -4.95 -12.40
C GLN A 47 27.05 -3.59 -13.02
N LEU A 48 25.76 -3.34 -13.30
CA LEU A 48 25.29 -2.08 -13.89
C LEU A 48 25.51 -0.86 -13.01
N LEU A 49 25.38 -1.04 -11.69
CA LEU A 49 25.53 0.02 -10.70
C LEU A 49 26.93 0.04 -10.04
N ASP A 50 27.85 -0.81 -10.49
CA ASP A 50 29.20 -0.97 -9.93
C ASP A 50 29.18 -1.12 -8.40
N LEU A 51 28.28 -2.00 -7.89
CA LEU A 51 28.13 -2.20 -6.46
C LEU A 51 29.16 -3.18 -5.90
N PRO A 52 29.67 -2.94 -4.69
CA PRO A 52 30.68 -3.81 -4.08
C PRO A 52 30.14 -5.20 -3.71
N ALA A 53 28.82 -5.33 -3.55
CA ALA A 53 28.15 -6.58 -3.20
C ALA A 53 26.78 -6.67 -3.90
N LEU A 54 26.15 -7.86 -3.87
CA LEU A 54 24.80 -8.06 -4.37
C LEU A 54 23.81 -7.20 -3.57
N PRO A 55 22.96 -6.39 -4.22
CA PRO A 55 21.96 -5.59 -3.53
C PRO A 55 20.78 -6.49 -3.07
N LEU A 56 21.00 -7.27 -2.01
CA LEU A 56 20.01 -8.22 -1.50
C LEU A 56 18.79 -7.53 -0.95
N ARG A 57 18.97 -6.40 -0.24
CA ARG A 57 17.87 -5.59 0.28
C ARG A 57 17.71 -4.31 -0.54
N ILE A 58 16.60 -4.22 -1.25
CA ILE A 58 16.23 -3.04 -2.05
C ILE A 58 15.04 -2.38 -1.39
N GLU A 59 15.12 -1.09 -1.09
CA GLU A 59 13.98 -0.29 -0.63
C GLU A 59 13.46 0.61 -1.75
N GLY A 60 12.15 0.51 -2.06
CA GLY A 60 11.48 1.33 -3.06
C GLY A 60 10.62 2.41 -2.39
N PHE A 61 10.69 3.66 -2.88
CA PHE A 61 9.88 4.78 -2.41
C PHE A 61 9.02 5.35 -3.52
N ASP A 62 7.79 5.71 -3.17
CA ASP A 62 6.85 6.44 -4.01
C ASP A 62 6.10 7.49 -3.17
N ILE A 63 5.85 8.66 -3.76
CA ILE A 63 5.04 9.72 -3.17
C ILE A 63 3.69 9.74 -3.88
N ALA A 64 2.63 9.59 -3.11
CA ALA A 64 1.27 9.68 -3.61
C ALA A 64 0.50 10.79 -2.90
N HIS A 65 -0.22 11.60 -3.68
CA HIS A 65 -1.10 12.64 -3.16
C HIS A 65 -2.54 12.17 -3.05
N LEU A 66 -3.12 12.27 -1.85
CA LEU A 66 -4.52 11.99 -1.64
C LEU A 66 -5.34 13.27 -1.90
N HIS A 67 -5.79 13.48 -3.15
CA HIS A 67 -6.59 14.64 -3.56
C HIS A 67 -6.01 16.00 -3.14
N GLY A 68 -4.70 16.16 -3.15
CA GLY A 68 -4.01 17.41 -2.80
C GLY A 68 -4.05 17.80 -1.31
N LYS A 69 -4.60 16.93 -0.44
CA LYS A 69 -4.74 17.28 0.99
C LYS A 69 -3.78 16.56 1.94
N TYR A 70 -3.31 15.38 1.58
CA TYR A 70 -2.43 14.61 2.46
C TYR A 70 -1.41 13.86 1.63
N PRO A 71 -0.20 14.40 1.48
CA PRO A 71 0.87 13.67 0.85
C PRO A 71 1.26 12.47 1.72
N VAL A 72 1.47 11.35 1.07
CA VAL A 72 1.87 10.09 1.71
C VAL A 72 3.02 9.49 0.96
N ALA A 73 4.00 9.00 1.72
CA ALA A 73 5.08 8.22 1.15
C ALA A 73 4.86 6.74 1.45
N SER A 74 5.03 5.93 0.45
CA SER A 74 5.05 4.48 0.54
C SER A 74 6.48 3.99 0.44
N LEU A 75 6.86 3.07 1.34
CA LEU A 75 8.11 2.35 1.31
C LEU A 75 7.83 0.87 1.22
N ILE A 76 8.40 0.22 0.24
CA ILE A 76 8.44 -1.23 0.15
C ILE A 76 9.86 -1.74 0.35
N SER A 77 9.97 -3.00 0.67
CA SER A 77 11.25 -3.70 0.78
C SER A 77 11.21 -4.98 -0.06
N PHE A 78 12.27 -5.18 -0.82
CA PHE A 78 12.58 -6.46 -1.45
C PHE A 78 13.76 -7.07 -0.75
N TYR A 79 13.75 -8.38 -0.61
CA TYR A 79 14.89 -9.15 -0.14
C TYR A 79 15.13 -10.33 -1.08
N ASN A 80 16.38 -10.45 -1.53
CA ASN A 80 16.76 -11.48 -2.50
C ASN A 80 15.89 -11.47 -3.77
N GLY A 81 15.56 -10.27 -4.27
CA GLY A 81 14.73 -10.04 -5.45
C GLY A 81 13.23 -10.31 -5.27
N ASN A 82 12.75 -10.54 -4.04
CA ASN A 82 11.35 -10.83 -3.73
C ASN A 82 10.74 -9.85 -2.72
N PRO A 83 9.43 -9.58 -2.77
CA PRO A 83 8.75 -8.69 -1.85
C PRO A 83 8.89 -9.14 -0.38
N ASP A 84 9.45 -8.28 0.48
CA ASP A 84 9.55 -8.47 1.94
C ASP A 84 8.51 -7.62 2.67
N LYS A 85 7.26 -8.06 2.62
CA LYS A 85 6.09 -7.30 3.08
C LYS A 85 6.13 -6.90 4.55
N LYS A 86 6.87 -7.63 5.42
CA LYS A 86 7.00 -7.29 6.85
C LYS A 86 7.75 -5.97 7.06
N ASN A 87 8.57 -5.57 6.09
CA ASN A 87 9.35 -4.35 6.11
C ASN A 87 8.71 -3.18 5.33
N TYR A 88 7.50 -3.35 4.79
CA TYR A 88 6.76 -2.26 4.17
C TYR A 88 6.38 -1.21 5.20
N ARG A 89 6.47 0.06 4.83
CA ARG A 89 6.10 1.19 5.69
C ARG A 89 5.28 2.20 4.90
N TYR A 90 4.52 2.96 5.63
CA TYR A 90 3.68 4.01 5.13
C TYR A 90 3.86 5.25 6.00
N PHE A 91 4.17 6.38 5.39
CA PHE A 91 4.41 7.63 6.08
C PHE A 91 3.33 8.64 5.72
N ARG A 92 2.57 9.08 6.71
CA ARG A 92 1.77 10.28 6.56
C ARG A 92 2.71 11.47 6.75
N LEU A 93 2.83 12.29 5.72
CA LEU A 93 3.71 13.45 5.71
C LEU A 93 3.02 14.63 6.39
N LYS A 94 3.81 15.47 7.03
CA LYS A 94 3.31 16.60 7.82
C LYS A 94 3.81 17.94 7.26
N THR A 95 5.03 17.95 6.73
CA THR A 95 5.71 19.17 6.27
C THR A 95 5.06 19.76 5.03
N THR A 96 4.45 18.92 4.20
CA THR A 96 3.80 19.30 2.93
C THR A 96 2.28 19.22 3.00
N ASP A 97 1.68 19.25 4.22
CA ASP A 97 0.23 19.20 4.37
C ASP A 97 -0.42 20.44 3.73
N GLY A 98 -1.17 20.20 2.65
CA GLY A 98 -1.81 21.24 1.85
C GLY A 98 -0.98 21.83 0.69
N ILE A 99 0.27 21.38 0.52
CA ILE A 99 1.14 21.79 -0.59
C ILE A 99 1.59 20.54 -1.35
N ILE A 100 1.53 20.58 -2.68
CA ILE A 100 2.06 19.51 -3.53
C ILE A 100 3.54 19.81 -3.77
N ASP A 101 4.39 19.18 -2.96
CA ASP A 101 5.85 19.25 -3.09
C ASP A 101 6.42 17.84 -2.89
N ASP A 102 6.67 17.16 -4.01
CA ASP A 102 7.19 15.79 -4.02
C ASP A 102 8.62 15.73 -3.48
N PHE A 103 9.42 16.77 -3.67
CA PHE A 103 10.80 16.79 -3.19
C PHE A 103 10.86 16.91 -1.66
N ALA A 104 10.12 17.85 -1.09
CA ALA A 104 10.00 17.99 0.37
C ALA A 104 9.37 16.74 1.00
N SER A 105 8.37 16.15 0.34
CA SER A 105 7.72 14.91 0.74
C SER A 105 8.71 13.73 0.78
N MET A 106 9.52 13.59 -0.26
CA MET A 106 10.54 12.56 -0.35
C MET A 106 11.63 12.75 0.72
N LYS A 107 12.09 14.00 0.92
CA LYS A 107 13.04 14.34 1.99
C LYS A 107 12.49 13.98 3.38
N GLU A 108 11.25 14.33 3.70
CA GLU A 108 10.65 13.98 5.01
C GLU A 108 10.59 12.45 5.20
N ALA A 109 10.11 11.71 4.20
CA ALA A 109 9.94 10.27 4.29
C ALA A 109 11.29 9.55 4.51
N THR A 110 12.29 9.89 3.71
CA THR A 110 13.62 9.28 3.75
C THR A 110 14.37 9.68 5.03
N THR A 111 14.29 10.95 5.46
CA THR A 111 14.85 11.38 6.74
C THR A 111 14.27 10.55 7.89
N ARG A 112 12.97 10.43 7.98
CA ARG A 112 12.29 9.65 9.04
C ARG A 112 12.65 8.19 9.00
N ARG A 113 12.78 7.59 7.81
CA ARG A 113 13.17 6.19 7.64
C ARG A 113 14.58 5.97 8.13
N TYR A 114 15.56 6.70 7.60
CA TYR A 114 16.98 6.41 7.85
C TYR A 114 17.44 6.89 9.22
N THR A 115 16.93 8.01 9.74
CA THR A 115 17.15 8.39 11.14
C THR A 115 16.66 7.30 12.10
N ARG A 116 15.50 6.69 11.81
CA ARG A 116 14.98 5.59 12.62
C ARG A 116 15.90 4.37 12.56
N LEU A 117 16.36 3.95 11.38
CA LEU A 117 17.27 2.81 11.23
C LEU A 117 18.59 3.04 11.99
N LEU A 118 19.15 4.25 11.91
CA LEU A 118 20.36 4.63 12.66
C LEU A 118 20.12 4.54 14.17
N ASN A 119 19.01 5.08 14.67
CA ASN A 119 18.68 5.04 16.10
C ASN A 119 18.45 3.62 16.62
N GLU A 120 17.84 2.75 15.81
CA GLU A 120 17.58 1.35 16.13
C GLU A 120 18.82 0.46 15.88
N LYS A 121 19.90 1.02 15.30
CA LYS A 121 21.09 0.26 14.84
C LYS A 121 20.71 -0.92 13.95
N ALA A 122 19.69 -0.72 13.11
CA ALA A 122 19.17 -1.73 12.20
C ALA A 122 19.94 -1.71 10.88
N ASP A 123 19.91 -2.83 10.16
CA ASP A 123 20.58 -2.96 8.86
C ASP A 123 19.99 -1.96 7.85
N LEU A 124 20.88 -1.29 7.14
CA LEU A 124 20.55 -0.42 6.03
C LEU A 124 20.26 -1.23 4.77
N PRO A 125 19.52 -0.69 3.78
CA PRO A 125 19.38 -1.35 2.49
C PRO A 125 20.67 -1.26 1.67
N ASP A 126 20.84 -2.22 0.77
CA ASP A 126 21.97 -2.25 -0.18
C ASP A 126 21.73 -1.32 -1.38
N LEU A 127 20.46 -0.99 -1.65
CA LEU A 127 20.04 -0.11 -2.74
C LEU A 127 18.72 0.58 -2.39
N ILE A 128 18.63 1.87 -2.69
CA ILE A 128 17.41 2.64 -2.66
C ILE A 128 16.94 2.90 -4.09
N MET A 129 15.68 2.59 -4.37
CA MET A 129 15.04 2.92 -5.63
C MET A 129 13.95 3.96 -5.39
N ILE A 130 13.96 5.02 -6.18
CA ILE A 130 12.94 6.07 -6.19
C ILE A 130 12.08 5.89 -7.43
N ASP A 131 10.76 5.83 -7.26
CA ASP A 131 9.82 5.94 -8.36
C ASP A 131 9.74 7.42 -8.77
N GLY A 132 10.61 7.78 -9.72
CA GLY A 132 10.73 9.17 -10.15
C GLY A 132 12.05 9.50 -10.84
N GLY A 133 12.17 10.77 -11.24
CA GLY A 133 13.30 11.30 -11.98
C GLY A 133 14.39 11.91 -11.11
N ILE A 134 15.34 12.55 -11.78
CA ILE A 134 16.58 13.11 -11.22
C ILE A 134 16.34 14.06 -10.02
N GLY A 135 15.28 14.87 -10.04
CA GLY A 135 14.99 15.82 -8.95
C GLY A 135 14.69 15.11 -7.63
N GLN A 136 13.90 14.04 -7.68
CA GLN A 136 13.57 13.24 -6.49
C GLN A 136 14.79 12.45 -6.01
N VAL A 137 15.60 11.91 -6.93
CA VAL A 137 16.86 11.23 -6.62
C VAL A 137 17.82 12.18 -5.90
N ASN A 138 18.02 13.39 -6.41
CA ASN A 138 18.88 14.39 -5.77
C ASN A 138 18.37 14.80 -4.39
N ALA A 139 17.05 14.96 -4.22
CA ALA A 139 16.44 15.25 -2.93
C ALA A 139 16.75 14.17 -1.87
N VAL A 140 16.74 12.90 -2.27
CA VAL A 140 17.12 11.79 -1.37
C VAL A 140 18.62 11.78 -1.11
N LYS A 141 19.47 12.02 -2.13
CA LYS A 141 20.92 12.08 -1.93
C LYS A 141 21.35 13.15 -0.91
N GLU A 142 20.68 14.32 -0.95
CA GLU A 142 20.92 15.36 0.06
C GLU A 142 20.62 14.86 1.50
N VAL A 143 19.52 14.10 1.67
CA VAL A 143 19.16 13.52 2.98
C VAL A 143 20.18 12.48 3.42
N LEU A 144 20.61 11.59 2.52
CA LEU A 144 21.61 10.57 2.83
C LEU A 144 22.94 11.23 3.23
N SER A 145 23.36 12.25 2.48
CA SER A 145 24.58 13.01 2.79
C SER A 145 24.49 13.73 4.15
N ALA A 146 23.34 14.31 4.49
CA ALA A 146 23.13 14.95 5.79
C ALA A 146 23.13 13.97 6.98
N LEU A 147 22.86 12.69 6.72
CA LEU A 147 22.89 11.61 7.71
C LEU A 147 24.22 10.82 7.70
N ASP A 148 25.18 11.26 6.90
CA ASP A 148 26.49 10.56 6.69
C ASP A 148 26.29 9.10 6.25
N LEU A 149 25.34 8.88 5.32
CA LEU A 149 25.02 7.58 4.76
C LEU A 149 25.45 7.50 3.29
N ASP A 150 26.22 6.47 2.95
CA ASP A 150 26.59 6.15 1.57
C ASP A 150 25.85 4.90 1.11
N ILE A 151 24.55 5.08 0.78
CA ILE A 151 23.70 4.01 0.25
C ILE A 151 23.52 4.28 -1.25
N PRO A 152 23.76 3.26 -2.10
CA PRO A 152 23.47 3.35 -3.52
C PRO A 152 22.03 3.76 -3.78
N LEU A 153 21.85 4.66 -4.76
CA LEU A 153 20.56 5.29 -5.03
C LEU A 153 20.31 5.38 -6.54
N VAL A 154 19.11 4.96 -6.98
CA VAL A 154 18.69 5.06 -8.38
C VAL A 154 17.23 5.50 -8.44
N GLY A 155 16.90 6.33 -9.43
CA GLY A 155 15.53 6.64 -9.82
C GLY A 155 15.13 5.87 -11.07
N LEU A 156 13.88 5.39 -11.13
CA LEU A 156 13.30 4.83 -12.34
C LEU A 156 12.12 5.70 -12.76
N ALA A 157 12.29 6.44 -13.88
CA ALA A 157 11.23 7.26 -14.42
C ALA A 157 10.32 6.43 -15.34
N GLU A 158 9.00 6.48 -15.10
CA GLU A 158 8.01 5.61 -15.74
C GLU A 158 7.95 5.75 -17.27
N LYS A 159 8.00 6.97 -17.78
CA LYS A 159 7.66 7.27 -19.18
C LYS A 159 8.51 6.52 -20.21
N ASN A 160 9.84 6.42 -19.95
CA ASN A 160 10.79 5.80 -20.87
C ASN A 160 11.63 4.70 -20.22
N GLU A 161 11.30 4.30 -19.00
CA GLU A 161 12.08 3.32 -18.18
C GLU A 161 13.55 3.76 -18.03
N GLU A 162 13.74 5.06 -17.82
CA GLU A 162 15.04 5.71 -17.68
C GLU A 162 15.56 5.64 -16.25
N LEU A 163 16.80 5.22 -16.09
CA LEU A 163 17.46 5.19 -14.78
C LEU A 163 18.26 6.47 -14.56
N TYR A 164 18.01 7.14 -13.44
CA TYR A 164 18.69 8.35 -13.03
C TYR A 164 19.56 8.09 -11.81
N PHE A 165 20.75 8.67 -11.81
CA PHE A 165 21.73 8.59 -10.73
C PHE A 165 21.94 9.96 -10.08
N PRO A 166 22.30 10.03 -8.79
CA PRO A 166 22.57 11.30 -8.13
C PRO A 166 23.59 12.14 -8.88
N GLY A 167 23.29 13.40 -9.12
CA GLY A 167 24.20 14.34 -9.79
C GLY A 167 24.39 14.14 -11.28
N ASN A 168 23.75 13.13 -11.90
CA ASN A 168 23.87 12.90 -13.35
C ASN A 168 22.49 13.13 -14.02
N SER A 169 22.42 14.15 -14.88
CA SER A 169 21.21 14.47 -15.63
C SER A 169 20.98 13.56 -16.85
N THR A 170 22.01 12.81 -17.27
CA THR A 170 21.91 11.89 -18.41
C THR A 170 21.41 10.54 -17.91
N PRO A 171 20.22 10.08 -18.33
CA PRO A 171 19.70 8.81 -17.90
C PRO A 171 20.41 7.62 -18.57
N LEU A 172 20.44 6.50 -17.86
CA LEU A 172 20.80 5.21 -18.42
C LEU A 172 19.54 4.49 -18.88
N VAL A 173 19.52 4.07 -20.14
CA VAL A 173 18.44 3.27 -20.71
C VAL A 173 18.90 1.82 -20.84
N LEU A 174 18.23 0.92 -20.14
CA LEU A 174 18.54 -0.50 -20.20
C LEU A 174 17.77 -1.19 -21.33
N PRO A 175 18.33 -2.26 -21.92
CA PRO A 175 17.60 -3.09 -22.85
C PRO A 175 16.34 -3.68 -22.20
N ARG A 176 15.23 -3.76 -22.94
CA ARG A 176 13.95 -4.34 -22.45
C ARG A 176 14.07 -5.79 -21.97
N ARG A 177 15.14 -6.51 -22.38
CA ARG A 177 15.42 -7.89 -21.97
C ARG A 177 16.26 -7.98 -20.69
N SER A 178 16.74 -6.86 -20.15
CA SER A 178 17.54 -6.80 -18.93
C SER A 178 16.75 -7.37 -17.74
N ASP A 179 17.34 -8.31 -17.02
CA ASP A 179 16.77 -8.88 -15.81
C ASP A 179 16.80 -7.86 -14.66
N ALA A 180 17.85 -7.02 -14.62
CA ALA A 180 17.94 -5.90 -13.69
C ALA A 180 16.80 -4.90 -13.91
N LEU A 181 16.50 -4.51 -15.16
CA LEU A 181 15.37 -3.62 -15.45
C LEU A 181 14.04 -4.26 -14.99
N ARG A 182 13.82 -5.54 -15.27
CA ARG A 182 12.61 -6.24 -14.83
C ARG A 182 12.49 -6.29 -13.30
N LEU A 183 13.59 -6.44 -12.59
CA LEU A 183 13.59 -6.39 -11.13
C LEU A 183 13.19 -4.99 -10.64
N LEU A 184 13.79 -3.93 -11.17
CA LEU A 184 13.46 -2.55 -10.81
C LEU A 184 12.00 -2.20 -11.15
N GLN A 185 11.50 -2.65 -12.30
CA GLN A 185 10.07 -2.52 -12.65
C GLN A 185 9.17 -3.21 -11.64
N ARG A 186 9.50 -4.43 -11.22
CA ARG A 186 8.75 -5.15 -10.17
C ARG A 186 8.76 -4.40 -8.83
N VAL A 187 9.88 -3.78 -8.48
CA VAL A 187 9.98 -2.94 -7.28
C VAL A 187 9.07 -1.72 -7.43
N ARG A 188 9.12 -1.00 -8.55
CA ARG A 188 8.26 0.16 -8.86
C ARG A 188 6.78 -0.22 -8.80
N ASP A 189 6.39 -1.25 -9.55
CA ASP A 189 5.00 -1.67 -9.66
C ASP A 189 4.41 -2.08 -8.29
N GLU A 190 5.23 -2.74 -7.47
CA GLU A 190 4.82 -3.09 -6.10
C GLU A 190 4.74 -1.87 -5.18
N THR A 191 5.63 -0.87 -5.35
CA THR A 191 5.59 0.40 -4.61
C THR A 191 4.30 1.14 -4.94
N HIS A 192 3.99 1.30 -6.21
CA HIS A 192 2.77 1.93 -6.70
C HIS A 192 1.51 1.18 -6.24
N ARG A 193 1.50 -0.17 -6.37
CA ARG A 193 0.40 -1.02 -5.89
C ARG A 193 0.16 -0.83 -4.37
N PHE A 194 1.23 -0.79 -3.59
CA PHE A 194 1.13 -0.60 -2.14
C PHE A 194 0.59 0.80 -1.81
N ALA A 195 1.10 1.85 -2.45
CA ALA A 195 0.63 3.22 -2.31
C ALA A 195 -0.87 3.33 -2.62
N THR A 196 -1.31 2.81 -3.77
CA THR A 196 -2.72 2.82 -4.18
C THR A 196 -3.60 2.09 -3.17
N THR A 197 -3.17 0.91 -2.68
CA THR A 197 -3.92 0.14 -1.69
C THR A 197 -4.08 0.91 -0.36
N GLN A 198 -3.03 1.56 0.11
CA GLN A 198 -3.09 2.36 1.34
C GLN A 198 -3.98 3.59 1.18
N ASN A 199 -3.89 4.27 0.04
CA ASN A 199 -4.74 5.39 -0.29
C ASN A 199 -6.22 5.01 -0.33
N GLN A 200 -6.57 3.87 -0.94
CA GLN A 200 -7.94 3.36 -0.95
C GLN A 200 -8.47 3.07 0.46
N LYS A 201 -7.64 2.46 1.33
CA LYS A 201 -8.01 2.20 2.74
C LYS A 201 -8.27 3.50 3.50
N LEU A 202 -7.44 4.52 3.31
CA LEU A 202 -7.63 5.82 3.95
C LEU A 202 -8.91 6.50 3.48
N ARG A 203 -9.15 6.53 2.16
CA ARG A 203 -10.39 7.07 1.57
C ARG A 203 -11.63 6.38 2.12
N SER A 204 -11.61 5.04 2.17
CA SER A 204 -12.75 4.27 2.71
C SER A 204 -13.00 4.61 4.17
N LYS A 205 -11.93 4.78 4.97
CA LYS A 205 -12.01 5.19 6.36
C LYS A 205 -12.58 6.61 6.50
N GLU A 206 -12.06 7.57 5.75
CA GLU A 206 -12.51 8.97 5.80
C GLU A 206 -13.95 9.10 5.34
N ASN A 207 -14.33 8.44 4.25
CA ASN A 207 -15.70 8.39 3.78
C ASN A 207 -16.65 7.80 4.83
N MET A 208 -16.23 6.74 5.52
CA MET A 208 -17.05 6.13 6.56
C MET A 208 -17.18 7.06 7.78
N VAL A 209 -16.08 7.68 8.23
CA VAL A 209 -16.13 8.67 9.32
C VAL A 209 -17.02 9.85 8.95
N SER A 210 -16.91 10.37 7.72
CA SER A 210 -17.77 11.44 7.22
C SER A 210 -19.26 11.05 7.19
N ARG A 211 -19.57 9.78 6.88
CA ARG A 211 -20.95 9.27 6.97
C ARG A 211 -21.46 9.25 8.41
N PHE A 212 -20.63 8.88 9.38
CA PHE A 212 -20.99 8.95 10.80
C PHE A 212 -21.17 10.39 11.29
N GLU A 213 -20.39 11.34 10.76
CA GLU A 213 -20.55 12.77 11.09
C GLU A 213 -21.91 13.34 10.66
N LYS A 214 -22.59 12.72 9.71
CA LYS A 214 -23.94 13.11 9.28
C LYS A 214 -25.04 12.63 10.23
N LEU A 215 -24.72 11.77 11.18
CA LEU A 215 -25.68 11.29 12.16
C LEU A 215 -26.02 12.40 13.19
N PRO A 216 -27.27 12.49 13.64
CA PRO A 216 -27.65 13.42 14.69
C PRO A 216 -26.77 13.28 15.94
N ASN A 217 -26.33 14.39 16.49
CA ASN A 217 -25.50 14.47 17.72
C ASN A 217 -24.12 13.82 17.64
N ILE A 218 -23.67 13.42 16.44
CA ILE A 218 -22.37 12.79 16.21
C ILE A 218 -21.42 13.80 15.56
N GLY A 219 -20.52 14.38 16.33
CA GLY A 219 -19.43 15.22 15.82
C GLY A 219 -18.17 14.38 15.52
N LYS A 220 -17.13 15.03 14.98
CA LYS A 220 -15.87 14.39 14.53
C LYS A 220 -15.25 13.40 15.51
N LYS A 221 -15.23 13.72 16.82
CA LYS A 221 -14.64 12.85 17.84
C LYS A 221 -15.44 11.55 17.97
N ARG A 222 -16.78 11.65 18.11
CA ARG A 222 -17.66 10.49 18.21
C ARG A 222 -17.67 9.66 16.93
N ALA A 223 -17.71 10.29 15.75
CA ALA A 223 -17.64 9.59 14.47
C ALA A 223 -16.38 8.71 14.33
N LYS A 224 -15.22 9.23 14.72
CA LYS A 224 -13.97 8.46 14.75
C LYS A 224 -14.04 7.29 15.76
N LEU A 225 -14.66 7.50 16.90
CA LEU A 225 -14.83 6.45 17.91
C LEU A 225 -15.79 5.37 17.43
N ILE A 226 -16.92 5.73 16.83
CA ILE A 226 -17.88 4.81 16.19
C ILE A 226 -17.17 3.97 15.13
N TYR A 227 -16.39 4.62 14.24
CA TYR A 227 -15.63 3.88 13.24
C TYR A 227 -14.58 2.95 13.85
N LYS A 228 -13.92 3.35 14.91
CA LYS A 228 -12.94 2.50 15.61
C LYS A 228 -13.59 1.25 16.21
N THR A 229 -14.77 1.38 16.81
CA THR A 229 -15.46 0.32 17.54
C THR A 229 -16.28 -0.57 16.61
N TRP A 230 -17.18 -0.01 15.83
CA TRP A 230 -18.18 -0.77 15.06
C TRP A 230 -17.95 -0.78 13.55
N LYS A 231 -17.03 -0.01 13.02
CA LYS A 231 -16.56 0.02 11.59
C LYS A 231 -17.61 0.42 10.55
N THR A 232 -18.85 -0.08 10.62
CA THR A 232 -19.89 0.13 9.61
C THR A 232 -21.16 0.74 10.19
N LEU A 233 -21.97 1.41 9.37
CA LEU A 233 -23.28 1.94 9.78
C LEU A 233 -24.23 0.84 10.21
N SER A 234 -24.21 -0.32 9.54
CA SER A 234 -25.08 -1.46 9.88
C SER A 234 -24.73 -2.04 11.24
N ALA A 235 -23.43 -2.21 11.56
CA ALA A 235 -23.01 -2.69 12.87
C ALA A 235 -23.34 -1.69 13.98
N PHE A 236 -23.16 -0.39 13.72
CA PHE A 236 -23.53 0.66 14.65
C PHE A 236 -25.06 0.70 14.91
N GLU A 237 -25.89 0.64 13.86
CA GLU A 237 -27.35 0.59 14.01
C GLU A 237 -27.80 -0.64 14.79
N ALA A 238 -27.21 -1.81 14.50
CA ALA A 238 -27.53 -3.05 15.18
C ALA A 238 -27.21 -3.01 16.68
N VAL A 239 -26.03 -2.48 17.07
CA VAL A 239 -25.66 -2.39 18.49
C VAL A 239 -26.48 -1.32 19.22
N CYS A 240 -26.81 -0.19 18.59
CA CYS A 240 -27.73 0.80 19.17
C CYS A 240 -29.12 0.19 19.48
N LYS A 241 -29.54 -0.81 18.72
CA LYS A 241 -30.81 -1.51 18.91
C LYS A 241 -30.74 -2.58 20.01
N SER A 242 -29.63 -3.34 20.07
CA SER A 242 -29.47 -4.49 20.97
C SER A 242 -28.89 -4.15 22.34
N ALA A 243 -27.99 -3.14 22.40
CA ALA A 243 -27.29 -2.72 23.61
C ALA A 243 -27.09 -1.18 23.63
N PRO A 244 -28.15 -0.38 23.72
CA PRO A 244 -28.07 1.07 23.66
C PRO A 244 -27.28 1.67 24.85
N GLU A 245 -27.27 1.02 26.00
CA GLU A 245 -26.51 1.42 27.19
C GLU A 245 -25.01 1.38 26.92
N GLU A 246 -24.50 0.33 26.27
CA GLU A 246 -23.08 0.20 25.87
C GLU A 246 -22.67 1.35 24.94
N VAL A 247 -23.54 1.69 23.99
CA VAL A 247 -23.30 2.82 23.07
C VAL A 247 -23.31 4.16 23.81
N SER A 248 -24.26 4.33 24.76
CA SER A 248 -24.37 5.51 25.60
C SER A 248 -23.10 5.75 26.42
N GLU A 249 -22.57 4.72 27.06
CA GLU A 249 -21.32 4.76 27.81
C GLU A 249 -20.13 5.04 26.89
N THR A 250 -20.00 4.26 25.80
CA THR A 250 -18.88 4.40 24.85
C THR A 250 -18.78 5.79 24.24
N LEU A 251 -19.90 6.38 23.87
CA LEU A 251 -19.95 7.70 23.24
C LEU A 251 -20.12 8.88 24.21
N ALA A 252 -20.28 8.60 25.52
CA ALA A 252 -20.60 9.58 26.54
C ALA A 252 -21.75 10.48 26.09
N MET A 253 -22.94 9.86 25.83
CA MET A 253 -24.13 10.58 25.38
C MET A 253 -25.40 9.94 25.93
N PRO A 254 -26.47 10.72 26.19
CA PRO A 254 -27.73 10.19 26.70
C PRO A 254 -28.39 9.19 25.75
N LEU A 255 -29.13 8.21 26.29
CA LEU A 255 -29.85 7.20 25.52
C LEU A 255 -30.79 7.79 24.46
N SER A 256 -31.46 8.91 24.76
CA SER A 256 -32.30 9.62 23.77
C SER A 256 -31.52 10.04 22.54
N LYS A 257 -30.25 10.47 22.71
CA LYS A 257 -29.37 10.88 21.61
C LYS A 257 -28.78 9.67 20.89
N VAL A 258 -28.60 8.54 21.56
CA VAL A 258 -28.24 7.28 20.92
C VAL A 258 -29.34 6.83 19.98
N GLU A 259 -30.62 6.93 20.39
CA GLU A 259 -31.76 6.58 19.55
C GLU A 259 -31.89 7.52 18.34
N GLU A 260 -31.70 8.83 18.51
CA GLU A 260 -31.68 9.77 17.37
C GLU A 260 -30.56 9.40 16.36
N ALA A 261 -29.37 9.06 16.86
CA ALA A 261 -28.25 8.64 15.99
C ALA A 261 -28.55 7.30 15.28
N ARG A 262 -29.20 6.35 15.97
CA ARG A 262 -29.65 5.08 15.38
C ARG A 262 -30.64 5.28 14.25
N LEU A 263 -31.65 6.14 14.45
CA LEU A 263 -32.61 6.46 13.42
C LEU A 263 -31.95 7.12 12.20
N GLY A 264 -31.01 8.03 12.42
CA GLY A 264 -30.18 8.61 11.35
C GLY A 264 -29.38 7.57 10.59
N ALA A 265 -28.79 6.58 11.29
CA ALA A 265 -28.05 5.50 10.65
C ALA A 265 -28.98 4.62 9.78
N LYS A 266 -30.18 4.31 10.25
CA LYS A 266 -31.20 3.56 9.50
C LYS A 266 -31.57 4.27 8.21
N ILE A 267 -31.82 5.58 8.26
CA ILE A 267 -32.13 6.39 7.06
C ILE A 267 -30.99 6.33 6.04
N LEU A 268 -29.74 6.56 6.47
CA LEU A 268 -28.57 6.50 5.58
C LEU A 268 -28.35 5.11 4.96
N LEU A 269 -28.74 4.04 5.66
CA LEU A 269 -28.69 2.68 5.12
C LEU A 269 -29.78 2.45 4.06
N GLN A 270 -30.99 2.96 4.27
CA GLN A 270 -32.08 2.89 3.29
C GLN A 270 -31.75 3.65 2.01
N GLU A 271 -31.30 4.91 2.12
CA GLU A 271 -30.84 5.70 0.98
C GLU A 271 -29.73 5.01 0.17
N ALA A 272 -28.82 4.32 0.86
CA ALA A 272 -27.75 3.59 0.21
C ALA A 272 -28.27 2.36 -0.55
N ALA A 273 -29.29 1.65 -0.03
CA ALA A 273 -29.92 0.52 -0.67
C ALA A 273 -30.70 0.95 -1.92
N GLU A 274 -31.45 2.04 -1.85
CA GLU A 274 -32.21 2.59 -2.97
C GLU A 274 -31.27 3.04 -4.12
N LYS A 275 -30.16 3.72 -3.80
CA LYS A 275 -29.15 4.09 -4.80
C LYS A 275 -28.50 2.89 -5.47
N GLN A 276 -28.31 1.79 -4.74
CA GLN A 276 -27.77 0.56 -5.33
C GLN A 276 -28.76 -0.13 -6.25
N GLN A 277 -30.06 -0.09 -5.91
CA GLN A 277 -31.13 -0.65 -6.76
C GLN A 277 -31.31 0.14 -8.05
N THR A 278 -31.32 1.48 -7.96
CA THR A 278 -31.41 2.36 -9.14
C THR A 278 -30.20 2.22 -10.06
N ALA A 279 -28.98 2.10 -9.50
CA ALA A 279 -27.77 1.88 -10.30
C ALA A 279 -27.77 0.51 -11.00
N LYS A 280 -28.30 -0.55 -10.36
CA LYS A 280 -28.48 -1.87 -10.99
C LYS A 280 -29.53 -1.85 -12.08
N ALA A 281 -30.63 -1.13 -11.89
CA ALA A 281 -31.68 -0.98 -12.89
C ALA A 281 -31.19 -0.18 -14.11
N ALA A 282 -30.40 0.86 -13.93
CA ALA A 282 -29.80 1.64 -15.00
C ALA A 282 -28.70 0.90 -15.79
N GLY A 283 -28.01 -0.04 -15.18
CA GLY A 283 -26.98 -0.88 -15.82
C GLY A 283 -27.52 -2.02 -16.69
N VAL A 284 -28.81 -2.34 -16.56
CA VAL A 284 -29.48 -3.37 -17.40
C VAL A 284 -30.03 -2.78 -18.72
N THR A 285 -30.09 -1.45 -18.86
CA THR A 285 -30.61 -0.78 -20.07
C THR A 285 -29.52 -0.39 -21.08
N GLY A 286 -28.26 -0.82 -20.85
CA GLY A 286 -27.08 -0.53 -21.69
C GLY A 286 -26.47 -1.79 -22.31
N MET A 287 -27.27 -2.71 -22.84
CA MET A 287 -26.87 -3.78 -23.77
C MET A 287 -27.59 -3.64 -25.10
#